data_6a3fc8b4b94c4945b59e233817d0d727
#
_entry.id   6a3fc8b4b94c4945b59e233817d0d727
#
_cell.length_a   1.000
_cell.length_b   1.000
_cell.length_c   1.000
_cell.angle_alpha   90.00
_cell.angle_beta   90.00
_cell.angle_gamma   90.00
#
_symmetry.space_group_name_H-M   'P 1'
#
loop_
_entity.id
_entity.type
_entity.pdbx_description
1 polymer ?
#
loop_
_entity_poly.entity_id
_entity_poly.type
_entity_poly.pdbx_seq_one_letter_code
_entity_poly.pdbx_strand_id
1 'polypeptide(L)'
;MKRRDLLKALLATPLLPGLLSAGRVLAGTAAVTPARLRLRPRPGDPGWPSAAEWDRLKREVGGRLLKLQSPFAGCGAGPVSAACDEALKHLDNPFYLGDQPALTQTSGWVDAWTSQPSAYAVAAESTADVVAAVNFAREHHLRLVVKGGGHSYQGTSDAPDSLLVWMRHVNEVSLHDAFVAQGCAGVQAPQPAVSIGAGAMWIDAYDAVTTRGGRYVQGGGCTTVGVAGLVQSGGFGSFSKNYGMAAAGLLEAEVVTADGQLRIANACTHPDLFWGLKGGGGGSLGVVTRLTLRTRELPEFFGAVSGAIRAASDAAYRALIAKLIAFYQQALFNPHWGEQISFGSDNTVHINLVFQGLAQPQAEQVWAPLLDWVRARKEYTLVKPIQAQALPARHMWDAEFFRQHAPGVQVDDDRPGAPRNHVLWAGDQGQVGWFIHGFKSAWLPASLLRKKQQARLADALFACTRHWGVGLHFNKGLAGAPKAELAAARNTATNPQVLDAFALAIIAGDGPPAFPGMPGAKPDLARARERAAAMGQAIAALREAAPEAGSYVSESDYFERDWQHAFWGANYPRLAAVKRRYDPTGLFFVHHGVGSEAWSADGFTRVASG
;
A
#
# COMPACT_ATOMS: atom_id res chain seq x y z
N MET A 1 11.98 17.99 -50.55
CA MET A 1 10.63 18.15 -51.14
C MET A 1 9.68 18.42 -50.00
N LYS A 2 8.88 19.48 -50.11
CA LYS A 2 8.18 20.18 -49.02
C LYS A 2 6.86 19.49 -48.63
N ARG A 3 6.55 19.47 -47.36
CA ARG A 3 5.31 19.04 -46.71
C ARG A 3 4.11 19.93 -47.13
N ARG A 4 3.58 19.83 -48.37
CA ARG A 4 2.43 20.68 -48.75
C ARG A 4 1.42 20.09 -49.74
N ASP A 5 1.50 18.78 -50.09
CA ASP A 5 0.67 18.22 -51.18
C ASP A 5 -0.20 17.00 -50.78
N LEU A 6 -0.77 17.01 -49.57
CA LEU A 6 -1.67 15.92 -49.12
C LEU A 6 -2.95 16.41 -48.46
N LEU A 7 -3.50 17.54 -49.00
CA LEU A 7 -4.76 18.12 -48.52
C LEU A 7 -5.59 18.73 -49.66
N LYS A 8 -5.81 17.96 -50.75
CA LYS A 8 -6.80 18.31 -51.78
C LYS A 8 -7.30 17.07 -52.50
N ALA A 9 -8.21 16.32 -51.89
CA ALA A 9 -9.10 15.41 -52.63
C ALA A 9 -10.19 14.91 -51.66
N LEU A 10 -11.28 15.64 -51.51
CA LEU A 10 -12.59 15.16 -51.07
C LEU A 10 -13.56 16.33 -51.01
N LEU A 11 -14.02 16.76 -52.21
CA LEU A 11 -15.22 17.55 -52.40
C LEU A 11 -15.68 17.36 -53.84
N ALA A 12 -16.67 16.50 -54.04
CA ALA A 12 -17.60 16.61 -55.17
C ALA A 12 -18.82 15.71 -54.93
N THR A 13 -19.92 16.30 -54.56
CA THR A 13 -21.30 15.79 -54.73
C THR A 13 -21.68 15.76 -56.19
N PRO A 14 -22.72 14.96 -56.62
CA PRO A 14 -23.97 15.64 -56.96
C PRO A 14 -25.26 14.98 -56.42
N LEU A 15 -26.23 15.82 -56.13
CA LEU A 15 -27.64 15.60 -55.91
C LEU A 15 -28.37 15.23 -57.22
N LEU A 16 -29.42 14.38 -57.18
CA LEU A 16 -30.71 14.58 -57.82
C LEU A 16 -31.79 13.58 -57.35
N PRO A 17 -33.08 13.86 -57.46
CA PRO A 17 -34.13 13.47 -56.53
C PRO A 17 -35.12 12.44 -57.10
N GLY A 18 -35.83 11.76 -56.22
CA GLY A 18 -36.90 10.83 -56.58
C GLY A 18 -37.95 10.68 -55.49
N LEU A 19 -39.13 11.09 -55.81
CA LEU A 19 -40.37 11.32 -55.08
C LEU A 19 -41.03 10.09 -54.41
N LEU A 20 -41.61 10.36 -53.22
CA LEU A 20 -42.94 9.93 -52.73
C LEU A 20 -43.30 8.45 -52.53
N SER A 21 -43.50 8.05 -51.26
CA SER A 21 -44.85 7.69 -50.79
C SER A 21 -44.91 7.60 -49.25
N ALA A 22 -45.99 8.16 -48.72
CA ALA A 22 -46.27 8.24 -47.30
C ALA A 22 -46.69 6.91 -46.69
N GLY A 23 -46.03 6.49 -45.63
CA GLY A 23 -46.49 5.48 -44.72
C GLY A 23 -46.23 5.95 -43.29
N ARG A 24 -47.23 6.52 -42.61
CA ARG A 24 -47.19 6.84 -41.19
C ARG A 24 -47.12 5.53 -40.42
N VAL A 25 -45.94 5.21 -39.92
CA VAL A 25 -45.78 4.32 -38.77
C VAL A 25 -45.40 5.20 -37.57
N LEU A 26 -46.35 5.41 -36.70
CA LEU A 26 -46.10 5.99 -35.36
C LEU A 26 -45.26 4.97 -34.56
N ALA A 27 -43.96 5.03 -34.71
CA ALA A 27 -43.05 4.42 -33.74
C ALA A 27 -42.88 5.43 -32.60
N GLY A 28 -43.56 5.18 -31.49
CA GLY A 28 -43.30 5.88 -30.24
C GLY A 28 -41.85 5.68 -29.86
N THR A 29 -41.02 6.69 -30.03
CA THR A 29 -39.72 6.76 -29.36
C THR A 29 -39.99 6.86 -27.87
N ALA A 30 -39.95 5.72 -27.17
CA ALA A 30 -39.79 5.74 -25.73
C ALA A 30 -38.51 6.53 -25.45
N ALA A 31 -38.69 7.76 -24.95
CA ALA A 31 -37.60 8.55 -24.44
C ALA A 31 -36.92 7.69 -23.35
N VAL A 32 -35.72 7.17 -23.63
CA VAL A 32 -34.87 6.54 -22.62
C VAL A 32 -34.56 7.66 -21.64
N THR A 33 -35.28 7.71 -20.54
CA THR A 33 -34.98 8.60 -19.42
C THR A 33 -33.56 8.27 -18.99
N PRO A 34 -32.59 9.19 -19.07
CA PRO A 34 -31.24 8.91 -18.65
C PRO A 34 -31.32 8.42 -17.19
N ALA A 35 -30.72 7.26 -16.91
CA ALA A 35 -30.66 6.72 -15.57
C ALA A 35 -30.17 7.83 -14.65
N ARG A 36 -30.96 8.20 -13.64
CA ARG A 36 -30.60 9.25 -12.68
C ARG A 36 -29.28 8.84 -12.04
N LEU A 37 -28.20 9.57 -12.34
CA LEU A 37 -26.90 9.45 -11.71
C LEU A 37 -27.12 9.66 -10.20
N ARG A 38 -26.76 8.68 -9.39
CA ARG A 38 -26.87 8.78 -7.94
C ARG A 38 -25.70 9.64 -7.45
N LEU A 39 -26.00 10.85 -6.97
CA LEU A 39 -25.03 11.77 -6.41
C LEU A 39 -24.93 11.56 -4.90
N ARG A 40 -23.70 11.55 -4.38
CA ARG A 40 -23.44 11.72 -2.96
C ARG A 40 -23.45 13.22 -2.64
N PRO A 41 -24.14 13.67 -1.60
CA PRO A 41 -24.19 15.08 -1.27
C PRO A 41 -22.83 15.58 -0.76
N ARG A 42 -22.55 16.84 -1.03
CA ARG A 42 -21.44 17.62 -0.50
C ARG A 42 -21.94 18.65 0.51
N PRO A 43 -21.08 19.25 1.35
CA PRO A 43 -21.45 20.37 2.20
C PRO A 43 -22.14 21.48 1.38
N GLY A 44 -23.36 21.86 1.81
CA GLY A 44 -24.20 22.84 1.11
C GLY A 44 -25.22 22.24 0.15
N ASP A 45 -25.13 20.98 -0.23
CA ASP A 45 -26.16 20.32 -1.05
C ASP A 45 -27.43 20.03 -0.21
N PRO A 46 -28.62 19.99 -0.83
CA PRO A 46 -29.88 19.70 -0.12
C PRO A 46 -29.92 18.36 0.59
N GLY A 47 -29.13 17.40 0.16
CA GLY A 47 -28.99 16.06 0.78
C GLY A 47 -27.92 15.97 1.87
N TRP A 48 -27.19 17.05 2.15
CA TRP A 48 -26.19 17.06 3.21
C TRP A 48 -26.87 17.06 4.58
N PRO A 49 -26.41 16.25 5.57
CA PRO A 49 -27.05 16.18 6.89
C PRO A 49 -27.11 17.53 7.57
N SER A 50 -28.25 17.82 8.18
CA SER A 50 -28.44 19.01 9.02
C SER A 50 -27.60 18.96 10.30
N ALA A 51 -27.44 20.10 10.96
CA ALA A 51 -26.74 20.18 12.25
C ALA A 51 -27.33 19.23 13.29
N ALA A 52 -28.68 19.10 13.33
CA ALA A 52 -29.38 18.22 14.26
C ALA A 52 -29.05 16.71 14.01
N GLU A 53 -28.90 16.32 12.74
CA GLU A 53 -28.50 14.96 12.36
C GLU A 53 -27.03 14.67 12.74
N TRP A 54 -26.11 15.61 12.50
CA TRP A 54 -24.74 15.51 12.99
C TRP A 54 -24.67 15.44 14.52
N ASP A 55 -25.50 16.20 15.24
CA ASP A 55 -25.60 16.13 16.69
C ASP A 55 -26.17 14.79 17.17
N ARG A 56 -27.10 14.17 16.40
CA ARG A 56 -27.57 12.80 16.65
C ARG A 56 -26.40 11.82 16.57
N LEU A 57 -25.63 11.82 15.48
CA LEU A 57 -24.45 10.96 15.34
C LEU A 57 -23.43 11.21 16.47
N LYS A 58 -23.21 12.49 16.82
CA LYS A 58 -22.30 12.83 17.92
C LYS A 58 -22.71 12.19 19.24
N ARG A 59 -24.01 12.17 19.56
CA ARG A 59 -24.52 11.48 20.76
C ARG A 59 -24.38 9.97 20.68
N GLU A 60 -24.67 9.38 19.50
CA GLU A 60 -24.57 7.93 19.27
C GLU A 60 -23.15 7.42 19.47
N VAL A 61 -22.14 8.22 19.09
CA VAL A 61 -20.72 7.88 19.27
C VAL A 61 -20.12 8.49 20.56
N GLY A 62 -20.95 8.82 21.58
CA GLY A 62 -20.48 9.28 22.89
C GLY A 62 -19.67 10.59 22.84
N GLY A 63 -19.96 11.49 21.91
CA GLY A 63 -19.28 12.77 21.76
C GLY A 63 -18.08 12.75 20.82
N ARG A 64 -17.64 11.57 20.33
CA ARG A 64 -16.42 11.37 19.51
C ARG A 64 -16.60 11.70 18.02
N LEU A 65 -17.52 12.59 17.68
CA LEU A 65 -17.61 13.19 16.34
C LEU A 65 -16.83 14.49 16.29
N LEU A 66 -15.83 14.57 15.43
CA LEU A 66 -14.95 15.71 15.23
C LEU A 66 -15.29 16.41 13.91
N LYS A 67 -15.43 17.73 13.93
CA LYS A 67 -15.44 18.54 12.71
C LYS A 67 -13.97 18.83 12.35
N LEU A 68 -13.54 18.42 11.17
CA LEU A 68 -12.12 18.48 10.81
C LEU A 68 -11.77 19.80 10.13
N GLN A 69 -10.56 20.27 10.41
CA GLN A 69 -9.88 21.34 9.72
C GLN A 69 -8.39 20.97 9.58
N SER A 70 -7.78 21.35 8.47
CA SER A 70 -6.33 21.18 8.33
C SER A 70 -5.61 22.01 9.39
N PRO A 71 -4.61 21.47 10.11
CA PRO A 71 -3.79 22.25 11.03
C PRO A 71 -3.04 23.38 10.33
N PHE A 72 -2.87 23.30 9.00
CA PHE A 72 -2.23 24.32 8.18
C PHE A 72 -3.19 25.42 7.69
N ALA A 73 -4.50 25.33 7.94
CA ALA A 73 -5.47 26.31 7.46
C ALA A 73 -5.23 27.74 7.98
N GLY A 74 -4.57 27.87 9.14
CA GLY A 74 -4.22 29.16 9.76
C GLY A 74 -2.77 29.61 9.59
N CYS A 75 -1.98 28.93 8.76
CA CYS A 75 -0.55 29.21 8.68
C CYS A 75 -0.18 30.42 7.79
N GLY A 76 -1.09 30.92 6.95
CA GLY A 76 -0.73 31.89 5.90
C GLY A 76 -1.25 33.33 6.06
N ALA A 77 -2.07 33.66 7.07
CA ALA A 77 -2.81 34.90 7.14
C ALA A 77 -2.74 35.61 8.51
N GLY A 78 -1.55 35.80 9.05
CA GLY A 78 -1.36 36.51 10.34
C GLY A 78 -0.38 35.82 11.28
N PRO A 79 -0.46 36.05 12.60
CA PRO A 79 0.33 35.29 13.57
C PRO A 79 0.07 33.79 13.41
N VAL A 80 1.14 33.01 13.37
CA VAL A 80 1.05 31.56 13.20
C VAL A 80 0.22 30.95 14.34
N SER A 81 -0.77 30.14 14.02
CA SER A 81 -1.60 29.49 15.04
C SER A 81 -0.81 28.40 15.78
N ALA A 82 -1.14 28.13 17.05
CA ALA A 82 -0.51 27.06 17.81
C ALA A 82 -0.62 25.68 17.12
N ALA A 83 -1.72 25.43 16.41
CA ALA A 83 -1.90 24.18 15.62
C ALA A 83 -0.94 24.10 14.43
N CYS A 84 -0.66 25.25 13.79
CA CYS A 84 0.31 25.32 12.71
C CYS A 84 1.73 25.09 13.21
N ASP A 85 2.13 25.77 14.30
CA ASP A 85 3.44 25.59 14.90
C ASP A 85 3.68 24.14 15.31
N GLU A 86 2.72 23.53 15.96
CA GLU A 86 2.79 22.13 16.39
C GLU A 86 2.91 21.17 15.18
N ALA A 87 2.11 21.41 14.12
CA ALA A 87 2.18 20.60 12.92
C ALA A 87 3.52 20.74 12.19
N LEU A 88 4.07 21.94 12.10
CA LEU A 88 5.38 22.18 11.48
C LEU A 88 6.53 21.58 12.29
N LYS A 89 6.44 21.63 13.62
CA LYS A 89 7.46 21.06 14.53
C LYS A 89 7.56 19.54 14.42
N HIS A 90 6.44 18.85 14.18
CA HIS A 90 6.35 17.40 14.14
C HIS A 90 6.07 16.85 12.73
N LEU A 91 6.35 17.63 11.69
CA LEU A 91 6.05 17.26 10.31
C LEU A 91 6.82 16.00 9.84
N ASP A 92 7.96 15.73 10.41
CA ASP A 92 8.82 14.58 10.15
C ASP A 92 8.55 13.37 11.06
N ASN A 93 7.57 13.49 11.96
CA ASN A 93 7.17 12.43 12.89
C ASN A 93 5.94 11.69 12.38
N PRO A 94 6.07 10.43 11.87
CA PRO A 94 4.94 9.67 11.33
C PRO A 94 3.91 9.27 12.40
N PHE A 95 4.28 9.20 13.66
CA PHE A 95 3.33 8.99 14.76
C PHE A 95 2.42 10.20 14.92
N TYR A 96 2.99 11.41 14.88
CA TYR A 96 2.19 12.63 14.91
C TYR A 96 1.19 12.69 13.75
N LEU A 97 1.65 12.45 12.52
CA LEU A 97 0.76 12.48 11.34
C LEU A 97 -0.33 11.41 11.42
N GLY A 98 -0.01 10.21 11.93
CA GLY A 98 -0.97 9.14 12.16
C GLY A 98 -2.03 9.48 13.20
N ASP A 99 -1.67 10.26 14.21
CA ASP A 99 -2.54 10.73 15.29
C ASP A 99 -3.34 11.99 14.93
N GLN A 100 -3.15 12.55 13.71
CA GLN A 100 -3.96 13.67 13.20
C GLN A 100 -5.03 13.17 12.23
N PRO A 101 -6.33 13.22 12.58
CA PRO A 101 -7.38 12.77 11.67
C PRO A 101 -7.45 13.56 10.36
N ALA A 102 -6.96 14.80 10.35
CA ALA A 102 -6.97 15.70 9.20
C ALA A 102 -5.76 15.57 8.27
N LEU A 103 -4.75 14.75 8.61
CA LEU A 103 -3.52 14.56 7.82
C LEU A 103 -3.35 13.12 7.37
N THR A 104 -2.52 12.90 6.36
CA THR A 104 -2.10 11.59 5.84
C THR A 104 -0.58 11.52 5.80
N GLN A 105 0.01 10.32 5.76
CA GLN A 105 1.47 10.12 5.73
C GLN A 105 2.12 10.65 4.45
N THR A 106 1.37 10.80 3.36
CA THR A 106 1.78 11.49 2.13
C THR A 106 0.91 12.73 1.93
N SER A 107 1.49 13.82 1.44
CA SER A 107 0.78 15.09 1.24
C SER A 107 0.03 15.18 -0.09
N GLY A 108 0.29 14.26 -1.02
CA GLY A 108 -0.38 14.19 -2.30
C GLY A 108 0.42 13.47 -3.37
N TRP A 109 -0.11 13.52 -4.59
CA TRP A 109 0.52 12.94 -5.79
C TRP A 109 0.28 13.88 -6.98
N VAL A 110 1.32 14.16 -7.77
CA VAL A 110 1.26 15.06 -8.92
C VAL A 110 0.13 14.66 -9.88
N ASP A 111 -0.69 15.62 -10.24
CA ASP A 111 -1.85 15.48 -11.15
C ASP A 111 -2.91 14.44 -10.72
N ALA A 112 -2.87 13.97 -9.46
CA ALA A 112 -3.77 12.95 -8.95
C ALA A 112 -4.61 13.43 -7.76
N TRP A 113 -4.00 13.67 -6.62
CA TRP A 113 -4.71 14.06 -5.40
C TRP A 113 -3.82 14.90 -4.48
N THR A 114 -4.45 15.61 -3.56
CA THR A 114 -3.78 16.30 -2.44
C THR A 114 -4.48 15.93 -1.14
N SER A 115 -3.72 15.84 -0.05
CA SER A 115 -4.26 15.55 1.28
C SER A 115 -5.18 16.69 1.73
N GLN A 116 -6.46 16.38 1.85
CA GLN A 116 -7.49 17.30 2.33
C GLN A 116 -8.35 16.57 3.36
N PRO A 117 -8.66 17.23 4.50
CA PRO A 117 -9.44 16.61 5.55
C PRO A 117 -10.85 16.28 5.10
N SER A 118 -11.41 15.20 5.62
CA SER A 118 -12.83 14.92 5.59
C SER A 118 -13.61 16.02 6.30
N ALA A 119 -14.92 16.17 6.02
CA ALA A 119 -15.74 17.18 6.70
C ALA A 119 -15.90 16.87 8.20
N TYR A 120 -16.10 15.60 8.52
CA TYR A 120 -16.21 15.10 9.88
C TYR A 120 -15.46 13.77 10.02
N ALA A 121 -15.04 13.46 11.26
CA ALA A 121 -14.49 12.16 11.63
C ALA A 121 -15.19 11.61 12.87
N VAL A 122 -15.54 10.32 12.83
CA VAL A 122 -15.82 9.55 14.03
C VAL A 122 -14.50 8.96 14.52
N ALA A 123 -14.01 9.44 15.67
CA ALA A 123 -12.87 8.87 16.36
C ALA A 123 -13.33 7.59 17.08
N ALA A 124 -13.34 6.47 16.33
CA ALA A 124 -13.90 5.22 16.83
C ALA A 124 -13.03 4.60 17.93
N GLU A 125 -13.63 4.26 19.05
CA GLU A 125 -13.04 3.50 20.16
C GLU A 125 -13.62 2.08 20.25
N SER A 126 -14.71 1.82 19.53
CA SER A 126 -15.41 0.54 19.54
C SER A 126 -16.04 0.20 18.19
N THR A 127 -16.38 -1.08 18.02
CA THR A 127 -17.15 -1.54 16.85
C THR A 127 -18.53 -0.86 16.77
N ALA A 128 -19.15 -0.50 17.91
CA ALA A 128 -20.42 0.21 17.94
C ALA A 128 -20.33 1.61 17.30
N ASP A 129 -19.24 2.34 17.52
CA ASP A 129 -19.00 3.64 16.87
C ASP A 129 -18.89 3.48 15.34
N VAL A 130 -18.23 2.41 14.90
CA VAL A 130 -18.12 2.09 13.47
C VAL A 130 -19.48 1.77 12.86
N VAL A 131 -20.31 0.97 13.55
CA VAL A 131 -21.69 0.66 13.14
C VAL A 131 -22.52 1.93 13.00
N ALA A 132 -22.44 2.84 13.98
CA ALA A 132 -23.15 4.13 13.95
C ALA A 132 -22.71 4.97 12.74
N ALA A 133 -21.39 5.09 12.50
CA ALA A 133 -20.83 5.84 11.37
C ALA A 133 -21.25 5.26 10.00
N VAL A 134 -21.19 3.94 9.85
CA VAL A 134 -21.59 3.24 8.60
C VAL A 134 -23.09 3.42 8.35
N ASN A 135 -23.95 3.25 9.38
CA ASN A 135 -25.38 3.45 9.24
C ASN A 135 -25.72 4.90 8.89
N PHE A 136 -25.09 5.87 9.53
CA PHE A 136 -25.27 7.28 9.22
C PHE A 136 -24.86 7.61 7.79
N ALA A 137 -23.69 7.15 7.34
CA ALA A 137 -23.24 7.37 5.97
C ALA A 137 -24.17 6.71 4.94
N ARG A 138 -24.69 5.51 5.23
CA ARG A 138 -25.67 4.80 4.39
C ARG A 138 -27.00 5.53 4.30
N GLU A 139 -27.53 6.01 5.44
CA GLU A 139 -28.79 6.75 5.55
C GLU A 139 -28.76 8.03 4.75
N HIS A 140 -27.67 8.78 4.86
CA HIS A 140 -27.48 10.08 4.21
C HIS A 140 -26.72 10.01 2.86
N HIS A 141 -26.43 8.81 2.36
CA HIS A 141 -25.67 8.59 1.11
C HIS A 141 -24.31 9.29 1.06
N LEU A 142 -23.65 9.47 2.20
CA LEU A 142 -22.37 10.16 2.27
C LEU A 142 -21.23 9.35 1.64
N ARG A 143 -20.20 10.05 1.17
CA ARG A 143 -18.91 9.43 0.93
C ARG A 143 -18.31 9.03 2.28
N LEU A 144 -17.99 7.74 2.43
CA LEU A 144 -17.38 7.19 3.64
C LEU A 144 -15.92 6.84 3.35
N VAL A 145 -15.02 7.21 4.27
CA VAL A 145 -13.59 6.94 4.22
C VAL A 145 -13.15 6.28 5.51
N VAL A 146 -12.15 5.42 5.44
CA VAL A 146 -11.61 4.70 6.61
C VAL A 146 -10.12 4.96 6.71
N LYS A 147 -9.65 5.32 7.92
CA LYS A 147 -8.24 5.57 8.19
C LYS A 147 -7.76 4.76 9.40
N GLY A 148 -6.73 3.93 9.20
CA GLY A 148 -5.90 3.36 10.26
C GLY A 148 -4.66 4.22 10.47
N GLY A 149 -3.49 3.79 9.97
CA GLY A 149 -2.22 4.54 10.03
C GLY A 149 -2.06 5.69 9.01
N GLY A 150 -2.93 5.79 8.01
CA GLY A 150 -2.89 6.88 7.02
C GLY A 150 -1.80 6.75 5.93
N HIS A 151 -1.21 5.57 5.73
CA HIS A 151 -0.08 5.32 4.82
C HIS A 151 -0.46 5.08 3.35
N SER A 152 -1.70 5.31 2.93
CA SER A 152 -2.09 5.07 1.54
C SER A 152 -1.42 6.06 0.57
N TYR A 153 -0.63 5.56 -0.38
CA TYR A 153 -0.09 6.35 -1.47
C TYR A 153 -1.17 6.79 -2.46
N GLN A 154 -2.28 6.04 -2.55
CA GLN A 154 -3.41 6.32 -3.44
C GLN A 154 -4.40 7.35 -2.88
N GLY A 155 -4.10 8.00 -1.73
CA GLY A 155 -4.99 8.98 -1.11
C GLY A 155 -6.30 8.39 -0.57
N THR A 156 -6.34 7.09 -0.25
CA THR A 156 -7.59 6.41 0.15
C THR A 156 -7.92 6.55 1.63
N SER A 157 -7.05 7.18 2.42
CA SER A 157 -7.19 7.34 3.88
C SER A 157 -7.89 8.63 4.28
N ASP A 158 -8.14 9.54 3.34
CA ASP A 158 -8.81 10.82 3.56
C ASP A 158 -9.53 11.25 2.27
N ALA A 159 -10.56 12.09 2.38
CA ALA A 159 -11.21 12.68 1.22
C ALA A 159 -12.01 13.91 1.63
N PRO A 160 -11.95 15.01 0.87
CA PRO A 160 -12.81 16.16 1.13
C PRO A 160 -14.29 15.76 1.06
N ASP A 161 -15.14 16.53 1.73
CA ASP A 161 -16.60 16.37 1.70
C ASP A 161 -17.11 14.97 2.13
N SER A 162 -16.38 14.28 2.97
CA SER A 162 -16.71 12.92 3.42
C SER A 162 -16.91 12.81 4.93
N LEU A 163 -17.41 11.66 5.38
CA LEU A 163 -17.32 11.20 6.75
C LEU A 163 -16.16 10.21 6.87
N LEU A 164 -15.22 10.50 7.77
CA LEU A 164 -14.10 9.62 8.09
C LEU A 164 -14.45 8.71 9.28
N VAL A 165 -14.20 7.42 9.14
CA VAL A 165 -14.10 6.49 10.28
C VAL A 165 -12.61 6.39 10.64
N TRP A 166 -12.22 7.06 11.70
CA TRP A 166 -10.84 7.09 12.18
C TRP A 166 -10.62 6.02 13.23
N MET A 167 -9.88 4.99 12.87
CA MET A 167 -9.74 3.75 13.64
C MET A 167 -8.65 3.79 14.70
N ARG A 168 -7.85 4.85 14.78
CA ARG A 168 -6.61 4.94 15.57
C ARG A 168 -6.73 4.46 17.01
N HIS A 169 -7.89 4.63 17.64
CA HIS A 169 -8.14 4.27 19.04
C HIS A 169 -8.66 2.84 19.22
N VAL A 170 -8.97 2.12 18.14
CA VAL A 170 -9.29 0.69 18.18
C VAL A 170 -7.99 -0.08 17.98
N ASN A 171 -7.12 -0.13 18.98
CA ASN A 171 -5.74 -0.56 18.84
C ASN A 171 -5.28 -1.65 19.84
N GLU A 172 -6.21 -2.29 20.50
CA GLU A 172 -5.93 -3.37 21.45
C GLU A 172 -5.18 -4.53 20.77
N VAL A 173 -4.19 -5.13 21.46
CA VAL A 173 -3.43 -6.30 21.01
C VAL A 173 -3.52 -7.39 22.07
N SER A 174 -4.06 -8.55 21.71
CA SER A 174 -4.28 -9.69 22.61
C SER A 174 -3.69 -10.98 22.05
N LEU A 175 -2.80 -11.63 22.80
CA LEU A 175 -2.18 -12.90 22.44
C LEU A 175 -3.08 -14.08 22.83
N HIS A 176 -3.05 -15.12 22.00
CA HIS A 176 -3.76 -16.38 22.22
C HIS A 176 -2.82 -17.57 22.03
N ASP A 177 -2.75 -18.48 23.01
CA ASP A 177 -1.97 -19.72 22.90
C ASP A 177 -2.68 -20.77 22.05
N ALA A 178 -4.02 -20.78 22.06
CA ALA A 178 -4.84 -21.81 21.43
C ALA A 178 -6.13 -21.22 20.81
N PHE A 179 -5.96 -20.34 19.81
CA PHE A 179 -7.07 -19.69 19.11
C PHE A 179 -7.79 -20.67 18.17
N VAL A 180 -9.11 -20.67 18.22
CA VAL A 180 -10.00 -21.32 17.24
C VAL A 180 -10.97 -20.26 16.73
N ALA A 181 -11.03 -20.09 15.41
CA ALA A 181 -11.95 -19.13 14.79
C ALA A 181 -13.43 -19.48 15.08
N GLN A 182 -14.28 -18.47 15.17
CA GLN A 182 -15.70 -18.65 15.50
C GLN A 182 -16.39 -19.59 14.49
N GLY A 183 -17.09 -20.60 15.00
CA GLY A 183 -17.77 -21.60 14.17
C GLY A 183 -16.86 -22.67 13.58
N CYS A 184 -15.54 -22.64 13.86
CA CYS A 184 -14.58 -23.64 13.38
C CYS A 184 -14.23 -24.71 14.43
N ALA A 185 -14.88 -24.74 15.57
CA ALA A 185 -14.64 -25.75 16.60
C ALA A 185 -14.89 -27.17 16.02
N GLY A 186 -13.95 -28.10 16.23
CA GLY A 186 -13.98 -29.43 15.64
C GLY A 186 -13.58 -29.52 14.16
N VAL A 187 -13.44 -28.38 13.45
CA VAL A 187 -13.00 -28.32 12.04
C VAL A 187 -11.53 -27.88 11.94
N GLN A 188 -11.11 -26.97 12.80
CA GLN A 188 -9.74 -26.45 12.87
C GLN A 188 -9.12 -26.75 14.24
N ALA A 189 -7.84 -27.15 14.23
CA ALA A 189 -7.08 -27.30 15.45
C ALA A 189 -6.78 -25.92 16.07
N PRO A 190 -6.76 -25.80 17.41
CA PRO A 190 -6.29 -24.62 18.11
C PRO A 190 -4.86 -24.28 17.69
N GLN A 191 -4.56 -22.98 17.52
CA GLN A 191 -3.22 -22.53 17.14
C GLN A 191 -2.87 -21.20 17.80
N PRO A 192 -1.58 -20.92 18.03
CA PRO A 192 -1.15 -19.63 18.55
C PRO A 192 -1.50 -18.49 17.58
N ALA A 193 -2.04 -17.40 18.13
CA ALA A 193 -2.52 -16.27 17.36
C ALA A 193 -2.37 -14.95 18.12
N VAL A 194 -2.62 -13.84 17.43
CA VAL A 194 -2.77 -12.51 18.01
C VAL A 194 -3.99 -11.83 17.41
N SER A 195 -4.87 -11.31 18.25
CA SER A 195 -5.96 -10.42 17.85
C SER A 195 -5.50 -8.98 17.98
N ILE A 196 -5.74 -8.18 16.93
CA ILE A 196 -5.24 -6.81 16.80
C ILE A 196 -6.37 -5.92 16.34
N GLY A 197 -6.63 -4.83 17.07
CA GLY A 197 -7.55 -3.79 16.67
C GLY A 197 -7.09 -3.08 15.39
N ALA A 198 -8.03 -2.69 14.54
CA ALA A 198 -7.75 -2.20 13.19
C ALA A 198 -6.98 -0.86 13.15
N GLY A 199 -6.94 -0.12 14.27
CA GLY A 199 -6.19 1.12 14.43
C GLY A 199 -4.76 0.95 14.97
N ALA A 200 -4.35 -0.26 15.35
CA ALA A 200 -2.99 -0.54 15.79
C ALA A 200 -1.98 -0.36 14.66
N MET A 201 -0.78 0.04 15.01
CA MET A 201 0.39 0.06 14.12
C MET A 201 1.20 -1.23 14.29
N TRP A 202 2.07 -1.52 13.32
CA TRP A 202 2.90 -2.72 13.39
C TRP A 202 3.85 -2.72 14.58
N ILE A 203 4.32 -1.55 15.04
CA ILE A 203 5.17 -1.48 16.23
C ILE A 203 4.45 -2.00 17.49
N ASP A 204 3.15 -1.72 17.64
CA ASP A 204 2.34 -2.18 18.77
C ASP A 204 2.22 -3.72 18.74
N ALA A 205 1.98 -4.27 17.54
CA ALA A 205 1.92 -5.72 17.34
C ALA A 205 3.27 -6.41 17.56
N TYR A 206 4.37 -5.82 17.07
CA TYR A 206 5.71 -6.39 17.22
C TYR A 206 6.20 -6.33 18.67
N ASP A 207 5.94 -5.25 19.39
CA ASP A 207 6.26 -5.15 20.81
C ASP A 207 5.52 -6.26 21.61
N ALA A 208 4.21 -6.39 21.38
CA ALA A 208 3.41 -7.40 22.08
C ALA A 208 3.83 -8.84 21.73
N VAL A 209 3.97 -9.15 20.43
CA VAL A 209 4.17 -10.52 19.94
C VAL A 209 5.64 -10.94 20.02
N THR A 210 6.57 -10.06 19.60
CA THR A 210 7.98 -10.44 19.46
C THR A 210 8.78 -10.06 20.68
N THR A 211 8.79 -8.79 21.06
CA THR A 211 9.61 -8.30 22.18
C THR A 211 9.16 -8.90 23.50
N ARG A 212 7.87 -8.86 23.79
CA ARG A 212 7.32 -9.41 25.06
C ARG A 212 6.92 -10.89 24.94
N GLY A 213 6.25 -11.27 23.85
CA GLY A 213 5.66 -12.59 23.67
C GLY A 213 6.63 -13.67 23.17
N GLY A 214 7.82 -13.31 22.64
CA GLY A 214 8.82 -14.27 22.15
C GLY A 214 8.36 -15.09 20.93
N ARG A 215 7.41 -14.56 20.14
CA ARG A 215 6.89 -15.16 18.90
C ARG A 215 7.05 -14.18 17.74
N TYR A 216 6.77 -14.64 16.53
CA TYR A 216 6.78 -13.80 15.34
C TYR A 216 5.37 -13.66 14.76
N VAL A 217 5.00 -12.47 14.31
CA VAL A 217 3.82 -12.20 13.48
C VAL A 217 4.27 -11.59 12.15
N GLN A 218 3.73 -12.09 11.04
CA GLN A 218 4.06 -11.58 9.72
C GLN A 218 3.31 -10.26 9.45
N GLY A 219 4.07 -9.18 9.33
CA GLY A 219 3.57 -7.82 9.10
C GLY A 219 4.44 -7.02 8.16
N GLY A 220 4.32 -5.68 8.17
CA GLY A 220 5.12 -4.78 7.35
C GLY A 220 6.51 -4.47 7.90
N GLY A 221 7.41 -3.92 7.09
CA GLY A 221 8.74 -3.46 7.52
C GLY A 221 8.70 -2.16 8.33
N CYS A 222 7.88 -1.19 7.90
CA CYS A 222 7.74 0.10 8.57
C CYS A 222 6.86 -0.02 9.83
N THR A 223 7.33 0.54 10.93
CA THR A 223 6.74 0.41 12.27
C THR A 223 5.40 1.14 12.41
N THR A 224 5.19 2.23 11.69
CA THR A 224 4.01 3.12 11.79
C THR A 224 2.86 2.78 10.85
N VAL A 225 3.05 1.79 9.98
CA VAL A 225 1.98 1.33 9.06
C VAL A 225 0.87 0.64 9.86
N GLY A 226 -0.38 1.00 9.55
CA GLY A 226 -1.57 0.40 10.17
C GLY A 226 -1.76 -1.07 9.79
N VAL A 227 -2.03 -1.91 10.79
CA VAL A 227 -2.13 -3.38 10.62
C VAL A 227 -3.24 -3.75 9.63
N ALA A 228 -4.44 -3.17 9.78
CA ALA A 228 -5.59 -3.59 8.99
C ALA A 228 -5.46 -3.26 7.50
N GLY A 229 -4.97 -2.07 7.15
CA GLY A 229 -4.76 -1.68 5.76
C GLY A 229 -3.75 -2.58 5.05
N LEU A 230 -2.65 -2.91 5.73
CA LEU A 230 -1.62 -3.78 5.20
C LEU A 230 -2.15 -5.20 4.94
N VAL A 231 -2.82 -5.82 5.93
CA VAL A 231 -3.35 -7.19 5.80
C VAL A 231 -4.39 -7.28 4.68
N GLN A 232 -5.32 -6.33 4.61
CA GLN A 232 -6.35 -6.30 3.57
C GLN A 232 -5.79 -6.14 2.15
N SER A 233 -4.59 -5.58 2.01
CA SER A 233 -3.90 -5.41 0.72
C SER A 233 -2.98 -6.58 0.35
N GLY A 234 -2.89 -7.61 1.20
CA GLY A 234 -1.97 -8.74 1.04
C GLY A 234 -0.86 -8.71 2.09
N GLY A 235 -0.12 -7.63 2.16
CA GLY A 235 0.85 -7.33 3.22
C GLY A 235 2.14 -8.12 3.14
N PHE A 236 3.22 -7.40 2.82
CA PHE A 236 4.58 -7.93 2.78
C PHE A 236 5.42 -7.28 3.87
N GLY A 237 6.27 -8.06 4.49
CA GLY A 237 7.30 -7.58 5.40
C GLY A 237 8.61 -8.28 5.11
N SER A 238 9.63 -7.92 5.85
CA SER A 238 11.01 -8.30 5.60
C SER A 238 11.23 -9.80 5.41
N PHE A 239 10.43 -10.63 6.09
CA PHE A 239 10.58 -12.09 6.09
C PHE A 239 9.46 -12.85 5.37
N SER A 240 8.72 -12.19 4.46
CA SER A 240 7.61 -12.84 3.71
C SER A 240 8.07 -14.03 2.89
N LYS A 241 9.31 -14.08 2.44
CA LYS A 241 9.86 -15.24 1.74
C LYS A 241 9.81 -16.52 2.59
N ASN A 242 9.91 -16.42 3.92
CA ASN A 242 9.80 -17.56 4.83
C ASN A 242 8.38 -17.77 5.36
N TYR A 243 7.69 -16.68 5.72
CA TYR A 243 6.44 -16.75 6.49
C TYR A 243 5.18 -16.46 5.67
N GLY A 244 5.33 -16.19 4.37
CA GLY A 244 4.22 -15.82 3.49
C GLY A 244 3.79 -14.36 3.64
N MET A 245 2.64 -14.00 3.07
CA MET A 245 2.01 -12.70 3.22
C MET A 245 1.23 -12.61 4.53
N ALA A 246 1.08 -11.40 5.08
CA ALA A 246 0.25 -11.18 6.28
C ALA A 246 -1.19 -11.66 6.08
N ALA A 247 -1.80 -11.41 4.91
CA ALA A 247 -3.13 -11.88 4.56
C ALA A 247 -3.26 -13.41 4.56
N ALA A 248 -2.21 -14.15 4.19
CA ALA A 248 -2.20 -15.60 4.24
C ALA A 248 -2.21 -16.15 5.68
N GLY A 249 -1.74 -15.33 6.64
CA GLY A 249 -1.78 -15.61 8.07
C GLY A 249 -3.08 -15.20 8.78
N LEU A 250 -4.02 -14.54 8.09
CA LEU A 250 -5.30 -14.15 8.67
C LEU A 250 -6.13 -15.38 9.03
N LEU A 251 -6.64 -15.43 10.25
CA LEU A 251 -7.49 -16.50 10.80
C LEU A 251 -8.94 -16.07 10.93
N GLU A 252 -9.17 -14.81 11.32
CA GLU A 252 -10.48 -14.24 11.52
C GLU A 252 -10.43 -12.71 11.39
N ALA A 253 -11.53 -12.11 10.93
CA ALA A 253 -11.71 -10.66 10.91
C ALA A 253 -13.10 -10.30 11.44
N GLU A 254 -13.19 -9.24 12.24
CA GLU A 254 -14.44 -8.52 12.51
C GLU A 254 -14.56 -7.37 11.52
N VAL A 255 -15.72 -7.27 10.87
CA VAL A 255 -15.94 -6.28 9.82
C VAL A 255 -17.38 -5.77 9.83
N VAL A 256 -17.55 -4.45 9.77
CA VAL A 256 -18.86 -3.82 9.58
C VAL A 256 -19.08 -3.63 8.07
N THR A 257 -20.08 -4.31 7.53
CA THR A 257 -20.45 -4.28 6.10
C THR A 257 -21.39 -3.12 5.78
N ALA A 258 -21.69 -2.88 4.51
CA ALA A 258 -22.44 -1.70 4.07
C ALA A 258 -23.89 -1.64 4.57
N ASP A 259 -24.44 -2.75 5.03
CA ASP A 259 -25.75 -2.82 5.71
C ASP A 259 -25.70 -2.42 7.20
N GLY A 260 -24.53 -2.02 7.71
CA GLY A 260 -24.29 -1.64 9.10
C GLY A 260 -24.19 -2.81 10.07
N GLN A 261 -24.12 -4.06 9.57
CA GLN A 261 -24.02 -5.24 10.40
C GLN A 261 -22.57 -5.63 10.67
N LEU A 262 -22.28 -5.95 11.94
CA LEU A 262 -21.04 -6.60 12.33
C LEU A 262 -21.06 -8.06 11.84
N ARG A 263 -20.01 -8.46 11.15
CA ARG A 263 -19.78 -9.83 10.69
C ARG A 263 -18.45 -10.36 11.18
N ILE A 264 -18.47 -11.61 11.63
CA ILE A 264 -17.25 -12.37 11.88
C ILE A 264 -16.96 -13.16 10.62
N ALA A 265 -15.84 -12.86 9.96
CA ALA A 265 -15.43 -13.51 8.72
C ALA A 265 -14.19 -14.38 8.95
N ASN A 266 -14.31 -15.66 8.66
CA ASN A 266 -13.23 -16.66 8.74
C ASN A 266 -13.52 -17.82 7.78
N ALA A 267 -12.72 -18.89 7.82
CA ALA A 267 -12.89 -20.03 6.90
C ALA A 267 -14.24 -20.77 7.06
N CYS A 268 -14.88 -20.67 8.22
CA CYS A 268 -16.15 -21.35 8.54
C CYS A 268 -17.36 -20.41 8.48
N THR A 269 -17.16 -19.12 8.70
CA THR A 269 -18.19 -18.08 8.77
C THR A 269 -17.91 -16.99 7.76
N HIS A 270 -18.84 -16.67 6.86
CA HIS A 270 -18.67 -15.72 5.74
C HIS A 270 -17.37 -15.94 4.92
N PRO A 271 -17.09 -17.17 4.44
CA PRO A 271 -15.80 -17.52 3.85
C PRO A 271 -15.48 -16.77 2.55
N ASP A 272 -16.47 -16.30 1.82
CA ASP A 272 -16.30 -15.46 0.65
C ASP A 272 -15.83 -14.03 1.00
N LEU A 273 -16.43 -13.41 2.02
CA LEU A 273 -15.97 -12.13 2.56
C LEU A 273 -14.56 -12.26 3.14
N PHE A 274 -14.31 -13.32 3.94
CA PHE A 274 -13.00 -13.63 4.48
C PHE A 274 -11.93 -13.74 3.41
N TRP A 275 -12.22 -14.45 2.32
CA TRP A 275 -11.30 -14.54 1.18
C TRP A 275 -11.03 -13.16 0.57
N GLY A 276 -12.08 -12.33 0.39
CA GLY A 276 -11.95 -10.97 -0.15
C GLY A 276 -11.11 -10.05 0.73
N LEU A 277 -11.22 -10.17 2.07
CA LEU A 277 -10.40 -9.40 3.00
C LEU A 277 -8.91 -9.81 2.99
N LYS A 278 -8.58 -10.95 2.43
CA LYS A 278 -7.22 -11.46 2.30
C LYS A 278 -6.53 -10.99 1.01
N GLY A 279 -6.39 -9.68 0.84
CA GLY A 279 -5.67 -9.10 -0.30
C GLY A 279 -6.56 -8.39 -1.35
N GLY A 280 -7.86 -8.25 -1.09
CA GLY A 280 -8.77 -7.51 -2.00
C GLY A 280 -8.67 -5.99 -1.91
N GLY A 281 -7.77 -5.46 -1.08
CA GLY A 281 -7.59 -4.03 -0.86
C GLY A 281 -8.44 -3.47 0.28
N GLY A 282 -7.85 -2.59 1.09
CA GLY A 282 -8.54 -1.93 2.18
C GLY A 282 -9.61 -0.93 1.71
N GLY A 283 -10.66 -0.75 2.52
CA GLY A 283 -11.69 0.27 2.28
C GLY A 283 -12.70 -0.04 1.19
N SER A 284 -12.73 -1.27 0.62
CA SER A 284 -13.65 -1.65 -0.46
C SER A 284 -14.81 -2.54 -0.01
N LEU A 285 -14.61 -3.42 0.98
CA LEU A 285 -15.57 -4.48 1.32
C LEU A 285 -16.28 -4.26 2.66
N GLY A 286 -15.78 -3.34 3.47
CA GLY A 286 -16.28 -3.03 4.79
C GLY A 286 -15.25 -2.30 5.63
N VAL A 287 -15.64 -1.94 6.85
CA VAL A 287 -14.74 -1.39 7.88
C VAL A 287 -14.32 -2.52 8.81
N VAL A 288 -13.08 -2.96 8.69
CA VAL A 288 -12.50 -3.94 9.63
C VAL A 288 -12.28 -3.27 10.98
N THR A 289 -12.70 -3.93 12.06
CA THR A 289 -12.50 -3.45 13.43
C THR A 289 -11.47 -4.27 14.19
N ARG A 290 -11.31 -5.56 13.87
CA ARG A 290 -10.31 -6.44 14.47
C ARG A 290 -9.86 -7.50 13.47
N LEU A 291 -8.59 -7.88 13.55
CA LEU A 291 -7.98 -8.98 12.81
C LEU A 291 -7.33 -9.95 13.80
N THR A 292 -7.48 -11.25 13.55
CA THR A 292 -6.72 -12.28 14.27
C THR A 292 -5.76 -12.96 13.31
N LEU A 293 -4.47 -12.86 13.60
CA LEU A 293 -3.37 -13.36 12.77
C LEU A 293 -2.68 -14.54 13.45
N ARG A 294 -2.25 -15.50 12.65
CA ARG A 294 -1.38 -16.59 13.12
C ARG A 294 -0.05 -16.03 13.59
N THR A 295 0.40 -16.44 14.77
CA THR A 295 1.79 -16.24 15.19
C THR A 295 2.65 -17.45 14.83
N ARG A 296 3.96 -17.24 14.77
CA ARG A 296 4.97 -18.23 14.38
C ARG A 296 6.00 -18.36 15.49
N GLU A 297 6.77 -19.42 15.46
CA GLU A 297 7.97 -19.51 16.27
C GLU A 297 8.97 -18.44 15.85
N LEU A 298 9.63 -17.85 16.84
CA LEU A 298 10.64 -16.84 16.61
C LEU A 298 11.96 -17.54 16.25
N PRO A 299 12.64 -17.17 15.16
CA PRO A 299 13.96 -17.70 14.87
C PRO A 299 14.97 -17.19 15.92
N GLU A 300 16.14 -17.83 16.00
CA GLU A 300 17.18 -17.41 16.94
C GLU A 300 17.71 -16.01 16.63
N PHE A 301 17.94 -15.71 15.33
CA PHE A 301 18.50 -14.44 14.88
C PHE A 301 17.66 -13.80 13.78
N PHE A 302 17.57 -12.49 13.84
CA PHE A 302 17.34 -11.60 12.70
C PHE A 302 18.62 -10.81 12.43
N GLY A 303 18.81 -10.39 11.18
CA GLY A 303 19.97 -9.59 10.84
C GLY A 303 19.79 -8.82 9.54
N ALA A 304 20.79 -8.01 9.22
CA ALA A 304 20.82 -7.20 8.01
C ALA A 304 22.18 -7.28 7.33
N VAL A 305 22.17 -7.12 6.01
CA VAL A 305 23.37 -6.88 5.20
C VAL A 305 23.18 -5.56 4.46
N SER A 306 24.06 -4.61 4.72
CA SER A 306 24.00 -3.29 4.08
C SER A 306 25.35 -2.91 3.49
N GLY A 307 25.32 -2.13 2.40
CA GLY A 307 26.51 -1.61 1.75
C GLY A 307 26.21 -1.02 0.37
N ALA A 308 27.25 -0.54 -0.32
CA ALA A 308 27.09 0.00 -1.66
C ALA A 308 28.33 -0.23 -2.53
N ILE A 309 28.09 -0.57 -3.80
CA ILE A 309 29.11 -0.82 -4.82
C ILE A 309 28.89 0.16 -5.97
N ARG A 310 29.93 0.90 -6.35
CA ARG A 310 29.93 1.75 -7.55
C ARG A 310 30.77 1.13 -8.65
N ALA A 311 30.25 1.12 -9.87
CA ALA A 311 30.97 0.73 -11.07
C ALA A 311 31.53 1.95 -11.81
N ALA A 312 32.74 1.85 -12.35
CA ALA A 312 33.47 2.96 -12.99
C ALA A 312 32.93 3.31 -14.39
N SER A 313 32.11 2.46 -15.00
CA SER A 313 31.56 2.66 -16.35
C SER A 313 30.23 1.90 -16.50
N ASP A 314 29.47 2.25 -17.53
CA ASP A 314 28.24 1.56 -17.89
C ASP A 314 28.44 0.08 -18.21
N ALA A 315 29.56 -0.26 -18.89
CA ALA A 315 29.91 -1.65 -19.17
C ALA A 315 30.19 -2.44 -17.88
N ALA A 316 30.96 -1.86 -16.96
CA ALA A 316 31.20 -2.46 -15.64
C ALA A 316 29.90 -2.55 -14.82
N TYR A 317 29.02 -1.55 -14.91
CA TYR A 317 27.75 -1.55 -14.19
C TYR A 317 26.81 -2.66 -14.70
N ARG A 318 26.70 -2.83 -16.02
CA ARG A 318 25.94 -3.94 -16.61
C ARG A 318 26.48 -5.30 -16.16
N ALA A 319 27.80 -5.46 -16.10
CA ALA A 319 28.45 -6.67 -15.60
C ALA A 319 28.18 -6.90 -14.10
N LEU A 320 28.15 -5.84 -13.28
CA LEU A 320 27.79 -5.90 -11.85
C LEU A 320 26.33 -6.35 -11.66
N ILE A 321 25.38 -5.78 -12.43
CA ILE A 321 23.97 -6.18 -12.42
C ILE A 321 23.84 -7.68 -12.73
N ALA A 322 24.49 -8.15 -13.82
CA ALA A 322 24.47 -9.56 -14.21
C ALA A 322 25.06 -10.47 -13.11
N LYS A 323 26.17 -10.04 -12.48
CA LYS A 323 26.78 -10.76 -11.37
C LYS A 323 25.86 -10.86 -10.15
N LEU A 324 25.16 -9.77 -9.81
CA LEU A 324 24.23 -9.74 -8.68
C LEU A 324 23.00 -10.63 -8.92
N ILE A 325 22.45 -10.65 -10.15
CA ILE A 325 21.35 -11.57 -10.51
C ILE A 325 21.80 -13.02 -10.34
N ALA A 326 22.99 -13.38 -10.84
CA ALA A 326 23.53 -14.73 -10.72
C ALA A 326 23.80 -15.08 -9.25
N PHE A 327 24.36 -14.16 -8.47
CA PHE A 327 24.59 -14.32 -7.04
C PHE A 327 23.28 -14.51 -6.26
N TYR A 328 22.28 -13.66 -6.52
CA TYR A 328 20.96 -13.81 -5.90
C TYR A 328 20.38 -15.20 -6.17
N GLN A 329 20.37 -15.64 -7.41
CA GLN A 329 19.84 -16.95 -7.77
C GLN A 329 20.58 -18.11 -7.08
N GLN A 330 21.91 -18.02 -6.94
CA GLN A 330 22.74 -19.08 -6.38
C GLN A 330 22.72 -19.12 -4.85
N ALA A 331 22.72 -17.96 -4.17
CA ALA A 331 22.99 -17.85 -2.76
C ALA A 331 21.81 -17.25 -1.93
N LEU A 332 21.00 -16.39 -2.54
CA LEU A 332 19.98 -15.63 -1.81
C LEU A 332 18.53 -16.01 -2.14
N PHE A 333 18.30 -16.82 -3.18
CA PHE A 333 16.96 -17.27 -3.57
C PHE A 333 16.46 -18.41 -2.70
N ASN A 334 16.25 -18.11 -1.42
CA ASN A 334 15.79 -19.04 -0.40
C ASN A 334 15.04 -18.28 0.73
N PRO A 335 14.42 -18.95 1.72
CA PRO A 335 13.63 -18.33 2.77
C PRO A 335 14.39 -17.42 3.74
N HIS A 336 15.71 -17.43 3.78
CA HIS A 336 16.47 -16.64 4.75
C HIS A 336 16.48 -15.15 4.44
N TRP A 337 16.39 -14.74 3.14
CA TRP A 337 16.69 -13.39 2.69
C TRP A 337 15.45 -12.61 2.25
N GLY A 338 15.38 -11.36 2.63
CA GLY A 338 14.34 -10.42 2.25
C GLY A 338 14.86 -8.99 2.07
N GLU A 339 13.95 -8.04 1.90
CA GLU A 339 14.16 -6.63 1.56
C GLU A 339 14.83 -6.43 0.20
N GLN A 340 15.72 -5.42 -0.01
CA GLN A 340 15.95 -4.91 -1.34
C GLN A 340 17.42 -4.75 -1.73
N ILE A 341 17.65 -4.85 -3.04
CA ILE A 341 18.82 -4.30 -3.73
C ILE A 341 18.33 -3.24 -4.70
N SER A 342 18.90 -2.03 -4.61
CA SER A 342 18.53 -0.90 -5.47
C SER A 342 19.65 -0.59 -6.45
N PHE A 343 19.26 -0.33 -7.70
CA PHE A 343 20.14 -0.01 -8.83
C PHE A 343 19.93 1.46 -9.20
N GLY A 344 20.97 2.27 -8.96
CA GLY A 344 20.94 3.71 -9.21
C GLY A 344 21.28 4.09 -10.65
N SER A 345 20.86 5.28 -11.08
CA SER A 345 21.22 5.86 -12.38
C SER A 345 22.68 6.34 -12.45
N ASP A 346 23.36 6.45 -11.31
CA ASP A 346 24.76 6.86 -11.14
C ASP A 346 25.75 5.66 -11.12
N ASN A 347 25.34 4.50 -11.61
CA ASN A 347 26.08 3.26 -11.59
C ASN A 347 26.41 2.72 -10.18
N THR A 348 25.61 3.09 -9.19
CA THR A 348 25.73 2.59 -7.82
C THR A 348 24.64 1.56 -7.52
N VAL A 349 25.04 0.47 -6.88
CA VAL A 349 24.13 -0.53 -6.30
C VAL A 349 24.13 -0.35 -4.80
N HIS A 350 22.94 -0.21 -4.21
CA HIS A 350 22.74 -0.22 -2.76
C HIS A 350 22.14 -1.55 -2.32
N ILE A 351 22.75 -2.15 -1.30
CA ILE A 351 22.34 -3.39 -0.70
C ILE A 351 21.76 -3.06 0.66
N ASN A 352 20.49 -3.39 0.86
CA ASN A 352 19.75 -3.25 2.11
C ASN A 352 18.88 -4.50 2.28
N LEU A 353 19.52 -5.64 2.53
CA LEU A 353 18.85 -6.90 2.74
C LEU A 353 18.74 -7.19 4.24
N VAL A 354 17.69 -7.91 4.60
CA VAL A 354 17.56 -8.51 5.92
C VAL A 354 17.55 -10.02 5.81
N PHE A 355 17.90 -10.70 6.91
CA PHE A 355 17.87 -12.15 6.96
C PHE A 355 17.31 -12.65 8.29
N GLN A 356 16.87 -13.90 8.29
CA GLN A 356 16.37 -14.60 9.47
C GLN A 356 16.99 -15.99 9.59
N GLY A 357 17.17 -16.48 10.84
CA GLY A 357 17.59 -17.83 11.15
C GLY A 357 19.04 -18.14 10.77
N LEU A 358 19.88 -17.12 10.59
CA LEU A 358 21.32 -17.24 10.37
C LEU A 358 22.07 -16.45 11.45
N ALA A 359 23.16 -17.01 11.98
CA ALA A 359 24.12 -16.26 12.78
C ALA A 359 24.96 -15.35 11.86
N GLN A 360 25.55 -14.29 12.41
CA GLN A 360 26.35 -13.33 11.63
C GLN A 360 27.48 -13.99 10.81
N PRO A 361 28.31 -14.93 11.32
CA PRO A 361 29.35 -15.58 10.52
C PRO A 361 28.80 -16.37 9.33
N GLN A 362 27.61 -16.97 9.48
CA GLN A 362 26.95 -17.68 8.39
C GLN A 362 26.51 -16.72 7.28
N ALA A 363 25.93 -15.56 7.65
CA ALA A 363 25.58 -14.52 6.68
C ALA A 363 26.82 -13.97 5.97
N GLU A 364 27.90 -13.68 6.70
CA GLU A 364 29.18 -13.24 6.13
C GLU A 364 29.75 -14.25 5.12
N GLN A 365 29.69 -15.54 5.45
CA GLN A 365 30.14 -16.62 4.57
C GLN A 365 29.33 -16.67 3.26
N VAL A 366 28.03 -16.43 3.30
CA VAL A 366 27.18 -16.37 2.09
C VAL A 366 27.62 -15.23 1.17
N TRP A 367 28.03 -14.09 1.72
CA TRP A 367 28.39 -12.88 0.95
C TRP A 367 29.86 -12.87 0.50
N ALA A 368 30.74 -13.65 1.10
CA ALA A 368 32.17 -13.68 0.81
C ALA A 368 32.48 -13.85 -0.69
N PRO A 369 31.85 -14.78 -1.47
CA PRO A 369 32.14 -14.94 -2.88
C PRO A 369 31.86 -13.71 -3.75
N LEU A 370 30.81 -12.93 -3.39
CA LEU A 370 30.52 -11.65 -4.08
C LEU A 370 31.57 -10.59 -3.73
N LEU A 371 31.92 -10.49 -2.46
CA LEU A 371 32.91 -9.53 -1.97
C LEU A 371 34.29 -9.76 -2.59
N ASP A 372 34.72 -11.02 -2.68
CA ASP A 372 36.00 -11.39 -3.31
C ASP A 372 35.98 -11.06 -4.80
N TRP A 373 34.84 -11.32 -5.48
CA TRP A 373 34.68 -10.96 -6.89
C TRP A 373 34.77 -9.45 -7.10
N VAL A 374 34.18 -8.62 -6.24
CA VAL A 374 34.25 -7.15 -6.29
C VAL A 374 35.67 -6.67 -6.02
N ARG A 375 36.32 -7.15 -4.95
CA ARG A 375 37.65 -6.71 -4.54
C ARG A 375 38.73 -7.06 -5.53
N ALA A 376 38.58 -8.14 -6.26
CA ALA A 376 39.53 -8.57 -7.30
C ALA A 376 39.51 -7.70 -8.58
N ARG A 377 38.65 -6.68 -8.66
CA ARG A 377 38.39 -5.89 -9.88
C ARG A 377 38.47 -4.40 -9.62
N LYS A 378 39.34 -3.71 -10.38
CA LYS A 378 39.59 -2.27 -10.21
C LYS A 378 38.43 -1.38 -10.66
N GLU A 379 37.56 -1.91 -11.51
CA GLU A 379 36.36 -1.20 -11.99
C GLU A 379 35.23 -1.06 -10.95
N TYR A 380 35.37 -1.66 -9.75
CA TYR A 380 34.39 -1.56 -8.68
C TYR A 380 34.98 -0.93 -7.42
N THR A 381 34.18 -0.09 -6.77
CA THR A 381 34.52 0.56 -5.51
C THR A 381 33.43 0.27 -4.48
N LEU A 382 33.81 -0.19 -3.29
CA LEU A 382 32.92 -0.26 -2.14
C LEU A 382 32.77 1.15 -1.54
N VAL A 383 31.76 1.92 -2.01
CA VAL A 383 31.51 3.27 -1.52
C VAL A 383 30.92 3.27 -0.10
N LYS A 384 30.29 2.16 0.28
CA LYS A 384 29.96 1.79 1.64
C LYS A 384 30.35 0.32 1.82
N PRO A 385 31.15 -0.02 2.84
CA PRO A 385 31.51 -1.42 3.11
C PRO A 385 30.26 -2.29 3.25
N ILE A 386 30.28 -3.49 2.64
CA ILE A 386 29.22 -4.47 2.82
C ILE A 386 29.49 -5.20 4.12
N GLN A 387 28.54 -5.09 5.05
CA GLN A 387 28.63 -5.64 6.39
C GLN A 387 27.35 -6.42 6.72
N ALA A 388 27.52 -7.58 7.34
CA ALA A 388 26.45 -8.35 7.96
C ALA A 388 26.43 -8.08 9.45
N GLN A 389 25.23 -7.94 10.00
CA GLN A 389 25.00 -7.83 11.45
C GLN A 389 23.83 -8.71 11.82
N ALA A 390 23.90 -9.41 12.94
CA ALA A 390 22.82 -10.21 13.48
C ALA A 390 22.56 -9.83 14.93
N LEU A 391 21.31 -9.97 15.35
CA LEU A 391 20.90 -9.80 16.74
C LEU A 391 19.91 -10.91 17.10
N PRO A 392 19.78 -11.24 18.40
CA PRO A 392 18.72 -12.16 18.82
C PRO A 392 17.36 -11.63 18.37
N ALA A 393 16.59 -12.47 17.69
CA ALA A 393 15.39 -12.04 16.96
C ALA A 393 14.36 -11.32 17.85
N ARG A 394 14.33 -11.65 19.15
CA ARG A 394 13.47 -11.00 20.14
C ARG A 394 13.66 -9.48 20.22
N HIS A 395 14.86 -8.99 19.91
CA HIS A 395 15.21 -7.58 20.02
C HIS A 395 15.04 -6.78 18.71
N MET A 396 14.53 -7.38 17.64
CA MET A 396 14.39 -6.68 16.35
C MET A 396 13.55 -5.39 16.44
N TRP A 397 12.55 -5.37 17.30
CA TRP A 397 11.67 -4.20 17.53
C TRP A 397 11.72 -3.73 18.98
N ASP A 398 12.76 -4.07 19.72
CA ASP A 398 12.95 -3.68 21.11
C ASP A 398 13.66 -2.32 21.18
N ALA A 399 12.88 -1.27 21.39
CA ALA A 399 13.36 0.10 21.46
C ALA A 399 14.44 0.30 22.54
N GLU A 400 14.28 -0.36 23.72
CA GLU A 400 15.24 -0.23 24.81
C GLU A 400 16.59 -0.88 24.47
N PHE A 401 16.54 -2.05 23.79
CA PHE A 401 17.75 -2.70 23.29
C PHE A 401 18.53 -1.78 22.31
N PHE A 402 17.84 -1.16 21.35
CA PHE A 402 18.51 -0.29 20.38
C PHE A 402 19.05 0.99 21.01
N ARG A 403 18.36 1.59 21.97
CA ARG A 403 18.89 2.76 22.72
C ARG A 403 20.22 2.45 23.41
N GLN A 404 20.36 1.24 23.94
CA GLN A 404 21.56 0.82 24.69
C GLN A 404 22.69 0.30 23.79
N HIS A 405 22.37 -0.44 22.72
CA HIS A 405 23.38 -1.19 21.96
C HIS A 405 23.67 -0.64 20.57
N ALA A 406 22.72 0.12 19.97
CA ALA A 406 22.86 0.68 18.63
C ALA A 406 22.08 1.99 18.51
N PRO A 407 22.45 3.05 19.28
CA PRO A 407 21.76 4.33 19.24
C PRO A 407 21.78 4.92 17.83
N GLY A 408 20.66 5.51 17.40
CA GLY A 408 20.49 6.11 16.08
C GLY A 408 20.07 5.16 14.96
N VAL A 409 19.94 3.86 15.21
CA VAL A 409 19.32 2.91 14.26
C VAL A 409 17.81 3.06 14.25
N GLN A 410 17.24 3.36 15.42
CA GLN A 410 15.83 3.72 15.59
C GLN A 410 15.74 5.18 16.09
N VAL A 411 14.63 5.83 15.76
CA VAL A 411 14.27 7.19 16.19
C VAL A 411 13.02 7.09 17.04
N ASP A 412 13.03 7.72 18.20
CA ASP A 412 11.90 7.75 19.12
C ASP A 412 10.79 8.70 18.65
N ASP A 413 9.54 8.39 18.97
CA ASP A 413 8.49 9.40 19.04
C ASP A 413 8.78 10.29 20.26
N ASP A 414 9.32 11.48 20.01
CA ASP A 414 9.81 12.42 21.03
C ASP A 414 8.71 13.28 21.68
N ARG A 415 7.45 13.06 21.30
CA ARG A 415 6.31 13.80 21.83
C ARG A 415 6.07 13.47 23.31
N PRO A 416 5.70 14.47 24.13
CA PRO A 416 5.35 14.24 25.53
C PRO A 416 4.24 13.19 25.68
N GLY A 417 4.50 12.15 26.49
CA GLY A 417 3.55 11.07 26.75
C GLY A 417 3.47 9.98 25.69
N ALA A 418 4.31 10.02 24.65
CA ALA A 418 4.40 8.94 23.66
C ALA A 418 4.79 7.62 24.33
N PRO A 419 4.23 6.48 23.87
CA PRO A 419 4.62 5.15 24.34
C PRO A 419 6.10 4.87 24.09
N ARG A 420 6.79 4.28 25.07
CA ARG A 420 8.24 4.01 24.97
C ARG A 420 8.64 3.05 23.83
N ASN A 421 7.72 2.23 23.35
CA ASN A 421 7.91 1.35 22.22
C ASN A 421 7.64 2.04 20.87
N HIS A 422 7.17 3.31 20.85
CA HIS A 422 6.96 4.03 19.61
C HIS A 422 8.29 4.50 19.05
N VAL A 423 8.85 3.69 18.17
CA VAL A 423 10.09 3.95 17.44
C VAL A 423 9.91 3.64 15.97
N LEU A 424 10.66 4.33 15.12
CA LEU A 424 10.75 4.05 13.70
C LEU A 424 12.21 3.81 13.31
N TRP A 425 12.41 3.10 12.21
CA TRP A 425 13.75 2.97 11.63
C TRP A 425 14.23 4.33 11.13
N ALA A 426 15.46 4.71 11.43
CA ALA A 426 16.02 5.99 10.99
C ALA A 426 15.98 6.18 9.46
N GLY A 427 16.04 5.08 8.69
CA GLY A 427 15.88 5.08 7.23
C GLY A 427 14.46 5.42 6.74
N ASP A 428 13.45 5.31 7.60
CA ASP A 428 12.04 5.57 7.24
C ASP A 428 11.64 7.04 7.52
N GLN A 429 12.42 7.78 8.32
CA GLN A 429 12.10 9.15 8.73
C GLN A 429 11.90 10.09 7.54
N GLY A 430 12.68 9.93 6.48
CA GLY A 430 12.57 10.77 5.28
C GLY A 430 11.33 10.53 4.42
N GLN A 431 10.47 9.55 4.75
CA GLN A 431 9.29 9.20 3.97
C GLN A 431 8.04 9.98 4.36
N VAL A 432 8.12 10.78 5.41
CA VAL A 432 6.96 11.45 6.02
C VAL A 432 6.58 12.70 5.25
N GLY A 433 5.31 12.82 4.92
CA GLY A 433 4.77 14.00 4.25
C GLY A 433 5.06 14.08 2.74
N TRP A 434 5.69 13.08 2.14
CA TRP A 434 6.05 13.09 0.72
C TRP A 434 4.94 13.60 -0.20
N PHE A 435 5.34 14.41 -1.19
CA PHE A 435 4.53 14.68 -2.38
C PHE A 435 5.01 13.76 -3.50
N ILE A 436 4.20 12.74 -3.82
CA ILE A 436 4.60 11.68 -4.75
C ILE A 436 4.64 12.23 -6.18
N HIS A 437 5.75 12.00 -6.88
CA HIS A 437 5.89 12.28 -8.31
C HIS A 437 5.48 11.09 -9.17
N GLY A 438 5.71 9.89 -8.68
CA GLY A 438 5.31 8.63 -9.29
C GLY A 438 5.69 7.44 -8.43
N PHE A 439 4.91 6.38 -8.52
CA PHE A 439 5.17 5.10 -7.86
C PHE A 439 4.71 3.98 -8.78
N LYS A 440 5.61 3.17 -9.26
CA LYS A 440 5.33 2.10 -10.22
C LYS A 440 5.94 0.80 -9.73
N SER A 441 5.22 -0.32 -9.92
CA SER A 441 5.75 -1.62 -9.56
C SER A 441 5.43 -2.69 -10.60
N ALA A 442 6.22 -3.78 -10.57
CA ALA A 442 6.04 -4.92 -11.45
C ALA A 442 6.48 -6.22 -10.78
N TRP A 443 5.64 -7.27 -10.82
CA TRP A 443 6.00 -8.60 -10.38
C TRP A 443 7.00 -9.24 -11.35
N LEU A 444 8.21 -9.56 -10.91
CA LEU A 444 9.22 -10.20 -11.73
C LEU A 444 9.20 -11.72 -11.53
N PRO A 445 8.81 -12.50 -12.56
CA PRO A 445 8.69 -13.95 -12.44
C PRO A 445 10.05 -14.63 -12.23
N ALA A 446 10.11 -15.65 -11.39
CA ALA A 446 11.33 -16.41 -11.10
C ALA A 446 11.92 -17.11 -12.34
N SER A 447 11.15 -17.26 -13.42
CA SER A 447 11.67 -17.74 -14.70
C SER A 447 12.80 -16.86 -15.26
N LEU A 448 12.83 -15.56 -14.92
CA LEU A 448 13.92 -14.64 -15.30
C LEU A 448 15.24 -14.95 -14.60
N LEU A 449 15.24 -15.68 -13.49
CA LEU A 449 16.46 -16.13 -12.80
C LEU A 449 17.11 -17.36 -13.48
N ARG A 450 16.44 -18.00 -14.45
CA ARG A 450 17.02 -19.12 -15.20
C ARG A 450 18.20 -18.63 -16.04
N LYS A 451 19.28 -19.40 -16.10
CA LYS A 451 20.55 -19.03 -16.78
C LYS A 451 20.34 -18.42 -18.17
N LYS A 452 19.39 -18.94 -18.97
CA LYS A 452 19.10 -18.44 -20.33
C LYS A 452 18.37 -17.08 -20.34
N GLN A 453 17.79 -16.63 -19.22
CA GLN A 453 17.02 -15.39 -19.11
C GLN A 453 17.73 -14.30 -18.30
N GLN A 454 18.79 -14.64 -17.57
CA GLN A 454 19.48 -13.70 -16.69
C GLN A 454 20.06 -12.50 -17.47
N ALA A 455 20.57 -12.71 -18.69
CA ALA A 455 21.08 -11.62 -19.54
C ALA A 455 19.95 -10.64 -19.90
N ARG A 456 18.76 -11.15 -20.27
CA ARG A 456 17.59 -10.33 -20.58
C ARG A 456 17.15 -9.49 -19.38
N LEU A 457 17.14 -10.07 -18.19
CA LEU A 457 16.82 -9.34 -16.95
C LEU A 457 17.89 -8.28 -16.65
N ALA A 458 19.17 -8.60 -16.80
CA ALA A 458 20.27 -7.66 -16.57
C ALA A 458 20.20 -6.46 -17.54
N ASP A 459 19.92 -6.72 -18.81
CA ASP A 459 19.79 -5.68 -19.83
C ASP A 459 18.57 -4.77 -19.55
N ALA A 460 17.43 -5.33 -19.17
CA ALA A 460 16.23 -4.57 -18.83
C ALA A 460 16.45 -3.71 -17.57
N LEU A 461 17.09 -4.24 -16.52
CA LEU A 461 17.46 -3.47 -15.33
C LEU A 461 18.43 -2.35 -15.66
N PHE A 462 19.46 -2.63 -16.47
CA PHE A 462 20.41 -1.60 -16.91
C PHE A 462 19.68 -0.50 -17.70
N ALA A 463 18.85 -0.85 -18.68
CA ALA A 463 18.06 0.10 -19.47
C ALA A 463 17.13 0.94 -18.58
N CYS A 464 16.45 0.31 -17.61
CA CYS A 464 15.64 0.98 -16.61
C CYS A 464 16.44 2.07 -15.87
N THR A 465 17.66 1.75 -15.40
CA THR A 465 18.49 2.70 -14.66
C THR A 465 18.96 3.90 -15.47
N ARG A 466 18.90 3.87 -16.79
CA ARG A 466 19.23 5.04 -17.64
C ARG A 466 18.15 6.10 -17.62
N HIS A 467 16.95 5.76 -17.14
CA HIS A 467 15.83 6.68 -16.95
C HIS A 467 15.60 7.01 -15.48
N TRP A 468 15.56 5.99 -14.59
CA TRP A 468 15.33 6.14 -13.15
C TRP A 468 15.89 4.94 -12.38
N GLY A 469 16.22 5.12 -11.10
CA GLY A 469 16.62 4.02 -10.22
C GLY A 469 15.49 3.00 -10.01
N VAL A 470 15.84 1.73 -9.76
CA VAL A 470 14.92 0.64 -9.49
C VAL A 470 15.35 -0.18 -8.29
N GLY A 471 14.42 -0.44 -7.36
CA GLY A 471 14.59 -1.37 -6.24
C GLY A 471 13.97 -2.74 -6.55
N LEU A 472 14.70 -3.82 -6.31
CA LEU A 472 14.16 -5.17 -6.31
C LEU A 472 13.87 -5.60 -4.88
N HIS A 473 12.59 -5.67 -4.53
CA HIS A 473 12.10 -6.09 -3.21
C HIS A 473 11.86 -7.60 -3.22
N PHE A 474 12.83 -8.36 -2.74
CA PHE A 474 12.82 -9.83 -2.77
C PHE A 474 11.83 -10.44 -1.78
N ASN A 475 11.51 -9.74 -0.72
CA ASN A 475 10.47 -10.11 0.24
C ASN A 475 9.04 -10.00 -0.33
N LYS A 476 8.83 -9.29 -1.43
CA LYS A 476 7.51 -9.06 -2.03
C LYS A 476 7.18 -10.03 -3.17
N GLY A 477 7.92 -11.14 -3.29
CA GLY A 477 7.62 -12.25 -4.19
C GLY A 477 7.82 -13.57 -3.47
N LEU A 478 6.91 -14.52 -3.68
CA LEU A 478 6.88 -15.77 -2.90
C LEU A 478 7.56 -16.97 -3.60
N ALA A 479 8.06 -16.81 -4.83
CA ALA A 479 8.85 -17.87 -5.44
C ALA A 479 10.06 -18.21 -4.54
N GLY A 480 10.27 -19.51 -4.26
CA GLY A 480 11.28 -19.97 -3.29
C GLY A 480 10.82 -20.04 -1.84
N ALA A 481 9.57 -19.66 -1.54
CA ALA A 481 8.97 -19.82 -0.21
C ALA A 481 8.65 -21.30 0.11
N PRO A 482 8.48 -21.65 1.40
CA PRO A 482 8.03 -22.98 1.79
C PRO A 482 6.67 -23.34 1.15
N LYS A 483 6.49 -24.62 0.79
CA LYS A 483 5.27 -25.11 0.10
C LYS A 483 3.98 -24.79 0.87
N ALA A 484 4.02 -24.88 2.20
CA ALA A 484 2.86 -24.56 3.04
C ALA A 484 2.44 -23.10 2.94
N GLU A 485 3.40 -22.16 2.87
CA GLU A 485 3.12 -20.73 2.73
C GLU A 485 2.61 -20.39 1.32
N LEU A 486 3.14 -21.04 0.27
CA LEU A 486 2.60 -20.93 -1.08
C LEU A 486 1.15 -21.44 -1.16
N ALA A 487 0.84 -22.55 -0.48
CA ALA A 487 -0.52 -23.10 -0.43
C ALA A 487 -1.48 -22.12 0.30
N ALA A 488 -1.06 -21.54 1.42
CA ALA A 488 -1.84 -20.54 2.15
C ALA A 488 -2.06 -19.27 1.31
N ALA A 489 -1.04 -18.81 0.58
CA ALA A 489 -1.09 -17.63 -0.27
C ALA A 489 -2.03 -17.81 -1.50
N ARG A 490 -2.14 -19.02 -2.05
CA ARG A 490 -3.11 -19.33 -3.11
C ARG A 490 -4.56 -19.10 -2.69
N ASN A 491 -4.87 -19.24 -1.41
CA ASN A 491 -6.21 -18.98 -0.87
C ASN A 491 -6.34 -17.53 -0.36
N THR A 492 -5.86 -16.58 -1.15
CA THR A 492 -6.02 -15.15 -0.93
C THR A 492 -6.55 -14.47 -2.19
N ALA A 493 -7.03 -13.25 -2.06
CA ALA A 493 -7.49 -12.45 -3.19
C ALA A 493 -6.35 -11.68 -3.89
N THR A 494 -5.13 -11.74 -3.37
CA THR A 494 -3.95 -11.09 -3.95
C THR A 494 -3.70 -11.60 -5.39
N ASN A 495 -3.05 -10.78 -6.23
CA ASN A 495 -2.68 -11.17 -7.58
C ASN A 495 -1.89 -12.49 -7.57
N PRO A 496 -2.35 -13.54 -8.30
CA PRO A 496 -1.68 -14.84 -8.31
C PRO A 496 -0.22 -14.82 -8.76
N GLN A 497 0.20 -13.79 -9.50
CA GLN A 497 1.59 -13.64 -9.95
C GLN A 497 2.59 -13.59 -8.80
N VAL A 498 2.16 -13.17 -7.61
CA VAL A 498 3.01 -13.15 -6.40
C VAL A 498 3.63 -14.51 -6.08
N LEU A 499 2.92 -15.61 -6.41
CA LEU A 499 3.36 -16.97 -6.11
C LEU A 499 4.62 -17.38 -6.91
N ASP A 500 4.72 -16.88 -8.13
CA ASP A 500 5.81 -17.18 -9.07
C ASP A 500 6.83 -16.04 -9.19
N ALA A 501 6.57 -14.88 -8.58
CA ALA A 501 7.48 -13.75 -8.57
C ALA A 501 8.63 -14.00 -7.57
N PHE A 502 9.86 -13.70 -8.01
CA PHE A 502 11.02 -13.71 -7.11
C PHE A 502 11.20 -12.37 -6.39
N ALA A 503 10.70 -11.28 -6.97
CA ALA A 503 10.73 -9.93 -6.42
C ALA A 503 9.58 -9.08 -6.99
N LEU A 504 9.27 -7.99 -6.28
CA LEU A 504 8.57 -6.83 -6.82
C LEU A 504 9.61 -5.77 -7.17
N ALA A 505 9.68 -5.37 -8.44
CA ALA A 505 10.45 -4.19 -8.81
C ALA A 505 9.64 -2.93 -8.48
N ILE A 506 10.28 -1.95 -7.84
CA ILE A 506 9.68 -0.67 -7.49
C ILE A 506 10.50 0.46 -8.08
N ILE A 507 9.82 1.40 -8.73
CA ILE A 507 10.34 2.63 -9.30
C ILE A 507 9.51 3.76 -8.73
N ALA A 508 10.09 4.54 -7.81
CA ALA A 508 9.37 5.59 -7.11
C ALA A 508 10.19 6.87 -7.03
N GLY A 509 9.52 7.99 -6.88
CA GLY A 509 10.11 9.29 -6.67
C GLY A 509 9.11 10.28 -6.10
N ASP A 510 9.63 11.23 -5.35
CA ASP A 510 8.86 12.17 -4.53
C ASP A 510 9.55 13.53 -4.43
N GLY A 511 8.92 14.43 -3.73
CA GLY A 511 9.40 15.72 -3.32
C GLY A 511 9.05 16.03 -1.87
N PRO A 512 9.46 17.18 -1.36
CA PRO A 512 9.20 17.59 0.01
C PRO A 512 7.69 17.68 0.29
N PRO A 513 7.30 17.69 1.59
CA PRO A 513 5.92 17.86 2.01
C PRO A 513 5.23 19.06 1.37
N ALA A 514 4.00 18.86 0.90
CA ALA A 514 3.22 19.88 0.21
C ALA A 514 1.73 19.88 0.63
N PHE A 515 1.49 19.80 1.94
CA PHE A 515 0.13 19.89 2.46
C PHE A 515 -0.52 21.24 2.12
N PRO A 516 -1.80 21.27 1.70
CA PRO A 516 -2.48 22.54 1.44
C PRO A 516 -2.48 23.47 2.65
N GLY A 517 -2.07 24.72 2.44
CA GLY A 517 -1.96 25.75 3.49
C GLY A 517 -0.64 25.74 4.28
N MET A 518 0.23 24.75 4.11
CA MET A 518 1.54 24.69 4.73
C MET A 518 2.45 25.82 4.19
N PRO A 519 3.14 26.60 5.05
CA PRO A 519 4.04 27.67 4.63
C PRO A 519 5.18 27.12 3.75
N GLY A 520 5.47 27.83 2.64
CA GLY A 520 6.54 27.44 1.71
C GLY A 520 6.26 26.19 0.87
N ALA A 521 5.16 25.47 1.10
CA ALA A 521 4.78 24.26 0.38
C ALA A 521 4.16 24.58 -0.99
N LYS A 522 5.02 24.82 -1.96
CA LYS A 522 4.61 24.85 -3.38
C LYS A 522 5.36 23.73 -4.09
N PRO A 523 4.70 22.61 -4.41
CA PRO A 523 5.36 21.55 -5.16
C PRO A 523 5.78 22.07 -6.53
N ASP A 524 7.00 21.75 -6.92
CA ASP A 524 7.47 22.00 -8.28
C ASP A 524 6.81 21.00 -9.25
N LEU A 525 5.64 21.35 -9.74
CA LEU A 525 4.83 20.49 -10.61
C LEU A 525 5.53 20.19 -11.95
N ALA A 526 6.34 21.13 -12.48
CA ALA A 526 7.07 20.90 -13.72
C ALA A 526 8.10 19.79 -13.52
N ARG A 527 8.92 19.90 -12.49
CA ARG A 527 9.91 18.87 -12.10
C ARG A 527 9.24 17.55 -11.72
N ALA A 528 8.10 17.60 -11.01
CA ALA A 528 7.36 16.39 -10.63
C ALA A 528 6.87 15.61 -11.86
N ARG A 529 6.33 16.30 -12.87
CA ARG A 529 5.90 15.71 -14.14
C ARG A 529 7.06 15.16 -14.97
N GLU A 530 8.19 15.87 -15.02
CA GLU A 530 9.42 15.39 -15.65
C GLU A 530 9.89 14.06 -15.03
N ARG A 531 9.94 13.99 -13.69
CA ARG A 531 10.29 12.77 -12.95
C ARG A 531 9.27 11.65 -13.18
N ALA A 532 7.97 11.96 -13.17
CA ALA A 532 6.91 11.00 -13.49
C ALA A 532 7.10 10.38 -14.89
N ALA A 533 7.46 11.21 -15.88
CA ALA A 533 7.74 10.76 -17.24
C ALA A 533 8.99 9.85 -17.30
N ALA A 534 10.06 10.22 -16.59
CA ALA A 534 11.28 9.41 -16.50
C ALA A 534 11.01 8.04 -15.85
N MET A 535 10.23 8.00 -14.75
CA MET A 535 9.78 6.76 -14.13
C MET A 535 8.88 5.93 -15.05
N GLY A 536 8.07 6.59 -15.90
CA GLY A 536 7.29 5.94 -16.96
C GLY A 536 8.17 5.24 -18.00
N GLN A 537 9.26 5.87 -18.41
CA GLN A 537 10.25 5.26 -19.32
C GLN A 537 10.99 4.10 -18.64
N ALA A 538 11.36 4.25 -17.38
CA ALA A 538 12.05 3.22 -16.60
C ALA A 538 11.22 1.94 -16.46
N ILE A 539 9.94 2.05 -16.08
CA ILE A 539 9.07 0.86 -15.96
C ILE A 539 8.79 0.22 -17.33
N ALA A 540 8.68 1.00 -18.40
CA ALA A 540 8.51 0.49 -19.76
C ALA A 540 9.72 -0.36 -20.17
N ALA A 541 10.95 0.12 -19.95
CA ALA A 541 12.18 -0.64 -20.23
C ALA A 541 12.25 -1.95 -19.41
N LEU A 542 11.81 -1.93 -18.16
CA LEU A 542 11.77 -3.13 -17.31
C LEU A 542 10.71 -4.14 -17.80
N ARG A 543 9.54 -3.65 -18.23
CA ARG A 543 8.44 -4.49 -18.75
C ARG A 543 8.79 -5.22 -20.05
N GLU A 544 9.82 -4.80 -20.80
CA GLU A 544 10.33 -5.60 -21.93
C GLU A 544 10.77 -7.01 -21.50
N ALA A 545 11.29 -7.15 -20.27
CA ALA A 545 11.63 -8.47 -19.72
C ALA A 545 10.41 -9.21 -19.12
N ALA A 546 9.38 -8.49 -18.67
CA ALA A 546 8.18 -9.04 -18.03
C ALA A 546 6.93 -8.29 -18.51
N PRO A 547 6.47 -8.46 -19.77
CA PRO A 547 5.40 -7.67 -20.36
C PRO A 547 4.05 -7.86 -19.66
N GLU A 548 3.79 -9.04 -19.13
CA GLU A 548 2.53 -9.39 -18.44
C GLU A 548 2.58 -9.12 -16.92
N ALA A 549 3.61 -8.40 -16.44
CA ALA A 549 3.77 -8.15 -15.02
C ALA A 549 2.66 -7.24 -14.48
N GLY A 550 1.89 -7.73 -13.53
CA GLY A 550 0.99 -6.94 -12.70
C GLY A 550 1.74 -6.15 -11.63
N SER A 551 0.98 -5.46 -10.79
CA SER A 551 1.46 -4.56 -9.73
C SER A 551 0.91 -4.96 -8.36
N TYR A 552 1.54 -4.49 -7.30
CA TYR A 552 1.01 -4.60 -5.95
C TYR A 552 0.08 -3.42 -5.64
N VAL A 553 -1.17 -3.69 -5.25
CA VAL A 553 -2.23 -2.68 -5.07
C VAL A 553 -1.85 -1.49 -4.18
N SER A 554 -1.03 -1.71 -3.12
CA SER A 554 -0.62 -0.62 -2.22
C SER A 554 0.61 0.16 -2.72
N GLU A 555 1.31 -0.35 -3.73
CA GLU A 555 2.56 0.20 -4.25
C GLU A 555 2.52 0.20 -5.79
N SER A 556 1.56 0.94 -6.34
CA SER A 556 1.22 0.94 -7.77
C SER A 556 1.03 2.34 -8.31
N ASP A 557 0.98 2.45 -9.64
CA ASP A 557 0.69 3.71 -10.32
C ASP A 557 -0.76 4.15 -10.04
N TYR A 558 -0.93 5.42 -9.61
CA TYR A 558 -2.26 6.02 -9.48
C TYR A 558 -3.03 6.02 -10.81
N PHE A 559 -2.33 6.08 -11.93
CA PHE A 559 -2.89 6.13 -13.29
C PHE A 559 -2.89 4.76 -14.00
N GLU A 560 -2.77 3.63 -13.28
CA GLU A 560 -2.82 2.30 -13.87
C GLU A 560 -4.16 2.06 -14.58
N ARG A 561 -4.11 1.85 -15.90
CA ARG A 561 -5.34 1.76 -16.71
C ARG A 561 -6.04 0.43 -16.59
N ASP A 562 -5.27 -0.67 -16.57
CA ASP A 562 -5.78 -2.03 -16.42
C ASP A 562 -5.62 -2.51 -14.97
N TRP A 563 -6.03 -1.64 -14.02
CA TRP A 563 -5.79 -1.82 -12.60
C TRP A 563 -6.44 -3.09 -12.03
N GLN A 564 -7.61 -3.51 -12.54
CA GLN A 564 -8.26 -4.75 -12.12
C GLN A 564 -7.36 -5.95 -12.37
N HIS A 565 -6.80 -6.03 -13.59
CA HIS A 565 -5.87 -7.09 -13.96
C HIS A 565 -4.52 -6.93 -13.27
N ALA A 566 -3.98 -5.72 -13.25
CA ALA A 566 -2.67 -5.46 -12.64
C ALA A 566 -2.64 -5.81 -11.15
N PHE A 567 -3.70 -5.51 -10.38
CA PHE A 567 -3.72 -5.69 -8.93
C PHE A 567 -4.21 -7.07 -8.50
N TRP A 568 -5.13 -7.68 -9.23
CA TRP A 568 -5.78 -8.94 -8.82
C TRP A 568 -5.80 -10.04 -9.89
N GLY A 569 -5.47 -9.73 -11.15
CA GLY A 569 -5.46 -10.72 -12.23
C GLY A 569 -6.79 -11.49 -12.31
N ALA A 570 -6.72 -12.80 -12.39
CA ALA A 570 -7.89 -13.68 -12.46
C ALA A 570 -8.80 -13.65 -11.21
N ASN A 571 -8.37 -13.03 -10.10
CA ASN A 571 -9.16 -12.95 -8.86
C ASN A 571 -10.20 -11.82 -8.89
N TYR A 572 -10.07 -10.82 -9.78
CA TYR A 572 -10.96 -9.66 -9.77
C TYR A 572 -12.46 -10.01 -9.95
N PRO A 573 -12.88 -10.87 -10.87
CA PRO A 573 -14.29 -11.20 -11.02
C PRO A 573 -14.93 -11.78 -9.74
N ARG A 574 -14.18 -12.59 -8.98
CA ARG A 574 -14.63 -13.11 -7.68
C ARG A 574 -14.72 -12.01 -6.63
N LEU A 575 -13.74 -11.09 -6.58
CA LEU A 575 -13.79 -9.91 -5.70
C LEU A 575 -15.00 -9.03 -6.00
N ALA A 576 -15.29 -8.77 -7.28
CA ALA A 576 -16.47 -8.01 -7.70
C ALA A 576 -17.78 -8.70 -7.28
N ALA A 577 -17.84 -10.04 -7.28
CA ALA A 577 -18.99 -10.79 -6.79
C ALA A 577 -19.16 -10.63 -5.25
N VAL A 578 -18.06 -10.69 -4.48
CA VAL A 578 -18.06 -10.42 -3.03
C VAL A 578 -18.54 -9.00 -2.77
N LYS A 579 -18.02 -8.01 -3.51
CA LYS A 579 -18.43 -6.60 -3.41
C LYS A 579 -19.94 -6.44 -3.62
N ARG A 580 -20.50 -7.00 -4.69
CA ARG A 580 -21.95 -6.94 -4.97
C ARG A 580 -22.79 -7.56 -3.85
N ARG A 581 -22.28 -8.59 -3.18
CA ARG A 581 -22.99 -9.25 -2.08
C ARG A 581 -23.02 -8.41 -0.79
N TYR A 582 -21.89 -7.83 -0.40
CA TYR A 582 -21.73 -7.15 0.90
C TYR A 582 -21.82 -5.63 0.82
N ASP A 583 -21.71 -5.06 -0.39
CA ASP A 583 -21.91 -3.64 -0.64
C ASP A 583 -22.58 -3.38 -2.01
N PRO A 584 -23.82 -3.81 -2.20
CA PRO A 584 -24.54 -3.67 -3.48
C PRO A 584 -24.77 -2.22 -3.89
N THR A 585 -24.73 -1.29 -2.95
CA THR A 585 -24.95 0.14 -3.19
C THR A 585 -23.67 0.89 -3.50
N GLY A 586 -22.49 0.26 -3.25
CA GLY A 586 -21.18 0.90 -3.40
C GLY A 586 -20.94 1.99 -2.36
N LEU A 587 -21.37 1.78 -1.11
CA LEU A 587 -21.11 2.70 0.01
C LEU A 587 -19.62 2.94 0.18
N PHE A 588 -18.84 1.86 0.18
CA PHE A 588 -17.38 1.90 0.28
C PHE A 588 -16.77 2.16 -1.09
N PHE A 589 -15.96 3.19 -1.17
CA PHE A 589 -15.25 3.58 -2.38
C PHE A 589 -13.82 3.98 -2.04
N VAL A 590 -12.88 3.42 -2.77
CA VAL A 590 -11.49 3.87 -2.85
C VAL A 590 -11.04 3.89 -4.30
N HIS A 591 -10.15 4.79 -4.65
CA HIS A 591 -9.58 4.88 -6.00
C HIS A 591 -8.96 3.53 -6.39
N HIS A 592 -9.31 3.03 -7.59
CA HIS A 592 -8.89 1.70 -8.08
C HIS A 592 -9.16 0.55 -7.10
N GLY A 593 -10.12 0.71 -6.18
CA GLY A 593 -10.59 -0.37 -5.31
C GLY A 593 -11.69 -1.20 -5.99
N VAL A 594 -12.02 -2.34 -5.39
CA VAL A 594 -13.02 -3.27 -5.95
C VAL A 594 -14.38 -2.59 -6.11
N GLY A 595 -14.87 -2.51 -7.36
CA GLY A 595 -16.15 -1.88 -7.71
C GLY A 595 -16.07 -0.37 -7.93
N SER A 596 -14.85 0.23 -7.93
CA SER A 596 -14.68 1.67 -8.16
C SER A 596 -14.99 2.09 -9.60
N GLU A 597 -14.96 1.18 -10.55
CA GLU A 597 -15.35 1.42 -11.95
C GLU A 597 -16.79 1.91 -12.12
N ALA A 598 -17.64 1.68 -11.12
CA ALA A 598 -19.03 2.15 -11.10
C ALA A 598 -19.17 3.62 -10.63
N TRP A 599 -18.07 4.30 -10.34
CA TRP A 599 -18.05 5.63 -9.77
C TRP A 599 -17.14 6.59 -10.53
N SER A 600 -17.41 7.90 -10.44
CA SER A 600 -16.46 8.94 -10.84
C SER A 600 -15.16 8.84 -10.03
N ALA A 601 -14.07 9.39 -10.54
CA ALA A 601 -12.75 9.34 -9.91
C ALA A 601 -12.74 9.86 -8.46
N ASP A 602 -13.60 10.84 -8.14
CA ASP A 602 -13.78 11.39 -6.78
C ASP A 602 -14.76 10.59 -5.91
N GLY A 603 -15.45 9.59 -6.49
CA GLY A 603 -16.39 8.73 -5.80
C GLY A 603 -17.73 9.34 -5.44
N PHE A 604 -18.11 10.50 -6.03
CA PHE A 604 -19.37 11.19 -5.70
C PHE A 604 -20.51 10.89 -6.67
N THR A 605 -20.20 10.56 -7.91
CA THR A 605 -21.19 10.30 -8.95
C THR A 605 -21.12 8.86 -9.42
N ARG A 606 -22.25 8.17 -9.44
CA ARG A 606 -22.32 6.82 -10.01
C ARG A 606 -22.38 6.90 -11.53
N VAL A 607 -21.46 6.21 -12.20
CA VAL A 607 -21.42 6.12 -13.66
C VAL A 607 -22.45 5.09 -14.09
N ALA A 608 -23.26 5.40 -15.11
CA ALA A 608 -24.17 4.42 -15.70
C ALA A 608 -23.34 3.26 -16.25
N SER A 609 -23.68 2.03 -15.86
CA SER A 609 -23.12 0.84 -16.51
C SER A 609 -23.52 0.89 -17.99
N GLY A 610 -22.52 1.02 -18.89
CA GLY A 610 -22.74 0.92 -20.32
C GLY A 610 -23.24 -0.46 -20.74
#